data_a1c2ccd9dbd63c3733d31a561840b46a
#
_entry.id   a1c2ccd9dbd63c3733d31a561840b46a
#
_cell.length_a   1.000
_cell.length_b   1.000
_cell.length_c   1.000
_cell.angle_alpha   90.00
_cell.angle_beta   90.00
_cell.angle_gamma   90.00
#
_symmetry.space_group_name_H-M   'P 1'
#
loop_
_entity.id
_entity.type
_entity.pdbx_description
1 polymer ?
#
loop_
_entity_poly.entity_id
_entity_poly.type
_entity_poly.pdbx_seq_one_letter_code
_entity_poly.pdbx_strand_id
1 'polypeptide(L)'
;MKPRRIVLYARVSTKDKGQDTENQLAQLREFAAKQDWTIIHEYVDHVSGKTSEKRPQFQAMFAAASRREFDLVLFWSLDRFSREGVLPTLKHLELLTSYGVMWKSYTEQYFDSCGIFRDAVISIAATLAKQERLKISERTVAGLERARKQGRVGGRPKLVVDRDEVRRLRREGKSLREISDSMGLSLTSTARLLKTAS
;
A
#
# COMPACT_ATOMS: atom_id res chain seq x y z
N MET A 1 4.77 -9.94 27.15
CA MET A 1 5.92 -10.80 26.87
C MET A 1 7.12 -9.90 26.68
N LYS A 2 8.26 -10.11 27.36
CA LYS A 2 9.46 -9.30 27.11
C LYS A 2 10.10 -9.77 25.80
N PRO A 3 10.42 -8.87 24.85
CA PRO A 3 11.11 -9.24 23.61
C PRO A 3 12.50 -9.76 23.94
N ARG A 4 12.90 -10.85 23.32
CA ARG A 4 14.26 -11.40 23.50
C ARG A 4 15.10 -11.23 22.24
N ARG A 5 14.50 -11.44 21.06
CA ARG A 5 15.16 -11.32 19.75
C ARG A 5 14.74 -10.04 19.10
N ILE A 6 15.65 -9.12 18.94
CA ILE A 6 15.33 -7.83 18.33
C ILE A 6 16.16 -7.61 17.08
N VAL A 7 15.65 -6.73 16.24
CA VAL A 7 16.41 -6.18 15.10
C VAL A 7 16.52 -4.67 15.23
N LEU A 8 17.63 -4.14 14.74
CA LEU A 8 17.80 -2.70 14.59
C LEU A 8 17.43 -2.28 13.17
N TYR A 9 16.75 -1.15 13.04
CA TYR A 9 16.58 -0.51 11.75
C TYR A 9 17.18 0.90 11.80
N ALA A 10 18.09 1.16 10.87
CA ALA A 10 18.68 2.48 10.68
C ALA A 10 18.59 2.92 9.21
N ARG A 11 18.35 4.22 9.02
CA ARG A 11 18.33 4.82 7.70
C ARG A 11 19.33 5.98 7.65
N VAL A 12 20.24 5.88 6.70
CA VAL A 12 21.35 6.81 6.51
C VAL A 12 21.11 7.71 5.33
N SER A 13 21.36 9.00 5.49
CA SER A 13 21.45 9.92 4.35
C SER A 13 22.79 9.73 3.64
N THR A 14 22.79 9.62 2.32
CA THR A 14 24.03 9.57 1.51
C THR A 14 24.89 10.83 1.60
N LYS A 15 24.34 11.92 2.16
CA LYS A 15 25.05 13.19 2.38
C LYS A 15 25.78 13.25 3.73
N ASP A 16 25.32 12.50 4.71
CA ASP A 16 25.92 12.44 6.03
C ASP A 16 27.04 11.38 6.00
N LYS A 17 28.28 11.82 6.15
CA LYS A 17 29.51 11.02 6.08
C LYS A 17 29.54 9.92 7.15
N GLY A 18 28.71 8.89 7.08
CA GLY A 18 28.81 7.63 7.86
C GLY A 18 28.87 7.73 9.40
N GLN A 19 29.45 8.78 9.92
CA GLN A 19 29.72 9.02 11.33
C GLN A 19 28.44 9.16 12.18
N ASP A 20 27.42 9.85 11.68
CA ASP A 20 26.14 10.04 12.39
C ASP A 20 25.37 8.70 12.54
N THR A 21 25.53 7.82 11.56
CA THR A 21 24.86 6.51 11.55
C THR A 21 25.47 5.53 12.51
N GLU A 22 26.79 5.44 12.52
CA GLU A 22 27.48 4.54 13.45
C GLU A 22 27.24 4.98 14.90
N ASN A 23 27.18 6.29 15.17
CA ASN A 23 26.79 6.81 16.46
C ASN A 23 25.36 6.42 16.85
N GLN A 24 24.40 6.49 15.92
CA GLN A 24 23.03 6.05 16.16
C GLN A 24 22.97 4.54 16.45
N LEU A 25 23.62 3.71 15.63
CA LEU A 25 23.66 2.27 15.85
C LEU A 25 24.33 1.91 17.17
N ALA A 26 25.44 2.57 17.53
CA ALA A 26 26.12 2.36 18.80
C ALA A 26 25.18 2.62 19.99
N GLN A 27 24.41 3.71 19.97
CA GLN A 27 23.44 4.03 21.02
C GLN A 27 22.27 3.03 21.05
N LEU A 28 21.78 2.56 19.88
CA LEU A 28 20.74 1.53 19.82
C LEU A 28 21.25 0.19 20.38
N ARG A 29 22.50 -0.19 20.08
CA ARG A 29 23.15 -1.39 20.64
C ARG A 29 23.29 -1.30 22.16
N GLU A 30 23.75 -0.15 22.66
CA GLU A 30 23.86 0.10 24.09
C GLU A 30 22.50 0.04 24.80
N PHE A 31 21.48 0.65 24.18
CA PHE A 31 20.12 0.61 24.70
C PHE A 31 19.58 -0.83 24.75
N ALA A 32 19.78 -1.62 23.69
CA ALA A 32 19.38 -3.02 23.64
C ALA A 32 20.06 -3.85 24.74
N ALA A 33 21.38 -3.64 24.94
CA ALA A 33 22.12 -4.32 25.98
C ALA A 33 21.60 -4.00 27.39
N LYS A 34 21.26 -2.73 27.67
CA LYS A 34 20.64 -2.32 28.96
C LYS A 34 19.26 -2.97 29.21
N GLN A 35 18.58 -3.43 28.17
CA GLN A 35 17.28 -4.10 28.26
C GLN A 35 17.38 -5.63 28.27
N ASP A 36 18.58 -6.21 28.24
CA ASP A 36 18.85 -7.65 28.06
C ASP A 36 18.25 -8.22 26.76
N TRP A 37 18.24 -7.42 25.68
CA TRP A 37 17.76 -7.84 24.39
C TRP A 37 18.89 -8.37 23.52
N THR A 38 18.61 -9.46 22.80
CA THR A 38 19.56 -10.03 21.84
C THR A 38 19.31 -9.46 20.45
N ILE A 39 20.27 -8.70 19.93
CA ILE A 39 20.24 -8.19 18.55
C ILE A 39 20.57 -9.36 17.61
N ILE A 40 19.66 -9.74 16.75
CA ILE A 40 19.84 -10.84 15.78
C ILE A 40 20.19 -10.32 14.38
N HIS A 41 19.81 -9.10 14.03
CA HIS A 41 20.13 -8.48 12.75
C HIS A 41 20.06 -6.96 12.82
N GLU A 42 20.82 -6.31 11.91
CA GLU A 42 20.79 -4.85 11.72
C GLU A 42 20.47 -4.55 10.26
N TYR A 43 19.31 -3.95 10.02
CA TYR A 43 18.88 -3.51 8.71
C TYR A 43 19.25 -2.05 8.51
N VAL A 44 20.17 -1.77 7.58
CA VAL A 44 20.68 -0.41 7.34
C VAL A 44 20.46 -0.02 5.89
N ASP A 45 19.63 1.00 5.67
CA ASP A 45 19.38 1.57 4.34
C ASP A 45 20.16 2.87 4.14
N HIS A 46 20.97 2.95 3.07
CA HIS A 46 21.68 4.13 2.62
C HIS A 46 20.90 4.85 1.52
N VAL A 47 20.03 5.78 1.87
CA VAL A 47 19.08 6.37 0.90
C VAL A 47 18.92 7.87 1.02
N SER A 48 18.83 8.54 -0.13
CA SER A 48 18.52 9.96 -0.29
C SER A 48 17.12 10.22 -0.83
N GLY A 49 16.09 9.43 -0.45
CA GLY A 49 14.75 9.55 -1.02
C GLY A 49 13.60 9.50 -0.02
N LYS A 50 12.41 9.95 -0.47
CA LYS A 50 11.18 9.97 0.33
C LYS A 50 10.40 8.65 0.29
N THR A 51 10.66 7.75 -0.66
CA THR A 51 9.86 6.55 -0.93
C THR A 51 10.48 5.27 -0.41
N SER A 52 9.67 4.36 0.10
CA SER A 52 10.06 3.05 0.61
C SER A 52 10.58 2.09 -0.45
N GLU A 53 10.25 2.31 -1.72
CA GLU A 53 10.67 1.45 -2.84
C GLU A 53 12.19 1.37 -3.03
N LYS A 54 12.93 2.41 -2.56
CA LYS A 54 14.40 2.45 -2.62
C LYS A 54 15.08 2.01 -1.32
N ARG A 55 14.35 1.30 -0.43
CA ARG A 55 14.84 0.84 0.87
C ARG A 55 14.81 -0.69 0.95
N PRO A 56 15.78 -1.38 0.33
CA PRO A 56 15.80 -2.85 0.27
C PRO A 56 15.88 -3.49 1.66
N GLN A 57 16.60 -2.88 2.60
CA GLN A 57 16.70 -3.39 3.96
C GLN A 57 15.40 -3.22 4.75
N PHE A 58 14.67 -2.13 4.53
CA PHE A 58 13.34 -1.95 5.09
C PHE A 58 12.36 -3.03 4.61
N GLN A 59 12.38 -3.33 3.32
CA GLN A 59 11.54 -4.40 2.75
C GLN A 59 11.94 -5.77 3.28
N ALA A 60 13.24 -6.07 3.37
CA ALA A 60 13.75 -7.31 3.94
C ALA A 60 13.33 -7.47 5.41
N MET A 61 13.40 -6.40 6.19
CA MET A 61 12.91 -6.37 7.58
C MET A 61 11.42 -6.73 7.67
N PHE A 62 10.58 -6.15 6.82
CA PHE A 62 9.15 -6.47 6.81
C PHE A 62 8.87 -7.90 6.36
N ALA A 63 9.64 -8.42 5.41
CA ALA A 63 9.56 -9.82 5.00
C ALA A 63 9.94 -10.78 6.14
N ALA A 64 10.97 -10.46 6.91
CA ALA A 64 11.36 -11.22 8.11
C ALA A 64 10.30 -11.08 9.23
N ALA A 65 9.73 -9.88 9.42
CA ALA A 65 8.66 -9.64 10.37
C ALA A 65 7.41 -10.48 10.07
N SER A 66 7.01 -10.60 8.80
CA SER A 66 5.86 -11.42 8.40
C SER A 66 6.05 -12.90 8.71
N ARG A 67 7.29 -13.37 8.75
CA ARG A 67 7.67 -14.73 9.17
C ARG A 67 7.94 -14.86 10.67
N ARG A 68 7.82 -13.78 11.44
CA ARG A 68 8.07 -13.72 12.89
C ARG A 68 9.48 -14.18 13.28
N GLU A 69 10.48 -13.81 12.50
CA GLU A 69 11.87 -14.16 12.76
C GLU A 69 12.45 -13.43 13.97
N PHE A 70 11.81 -12.34 14.39
CA PHE A 70 12.17 -11.54 15.57
C PHE A 70 10.93 -11.01 16.29
N ASP A 71 11.16 -10.50 17.49
CA ASP A 71 10.08 -10.11 18.40
C ASP A 71 9.84 -8.59 18.42
N LEU A 72 10.90 -7.78 18.15
CA LEU A 72 10.84 -6.32 18.20
C LEU A 72 11.77 -5.66 17.18
N VAL A 73 11.30 -4.57 16.59
CA VAL A 73 12.13 -3.63 15.82
C VAL A 73 12.45 -2.42 16.70
N LEU A 74 13.73 -2.13 16.88
CA LEU A 74 14.22 -0.92 17.52
C LEU A 74 14.78 0.02 16.45
N PHE A 75 14.36 1.26 16.45
CA PHE A 75 14.83 2.29 15.52
C PHE A 75 15.08 3.62 16.25
N TRP A 76 15.81 4.53 15.60
CA TRP A 76 16.24 5.78 16.25
C TRP A 76 15.06 6.71 16.55
N SER A 77 14.29 7.09 15.52
CA SER A 77 13.14 8.00 15.61
C SER A 77 12.14 7.69 14.50
N LEU A 78 10.92 8.17 14.65
CA LEU A 78 9.85 7.94 13.65
C LEU A 78 10.20 8.54 12.29
N ASP A 79 10.85 9.71 12.23
CA ASP A 79 11.28 10.33 10.98
C ASP A 79 12.43 9.57 10.32
N ARG A 80 13.28 8.87 11.11
CA ARG A 80 14.31 7.96 10.61
C ARG A 80 13.75 6.61 10.19
N PHE A 81 12.69 6.16 10.84
CA PHE A 81 11.97 4.95 10.42
C PHE A 81 11.26 5.17 9.08
N SER A 82 10.52 6.28 8.90
CA SER A 82 9.88 6.61 7.62
C SER A 82 9.79 8.11 7.38
N ARG A 83 10.19 8.58 6.18
CA ARG A 83 10.03 9.98 5.71
C ARG A 83 8.81 10.17 4.82
N GLU A 84 7.98 9.18 4.68
CA GLU A 84 6.80 9.21 3.81
C GLU A 84 5.66 10.08 4.38
N GLY A 85 5.84 10.57 5.60
CA GLY A 85 4.84 11.33 6.36
C GLY A 85 4.19 10.50 7.46
N VAL A 86 3.35 11.16 8.25
CA VAL A 86 2.77 10.56 9.47
C VAL A 86 1.93 9.33 9.15
N LEU A 87 1.01 9.43 8.17
CA LEU A 87 0.08 8.36 7.86
C LEU A 87 0.76 7.09 7.33
N PRO A 88 1.68 7.13 6.34
CA PRO A 88 2.43 5.95 5.93
C PRO A 88 3.26 5.34 7.06
N THR A 89 3.88 6.17 7.91
CA THR A 89 4.64 5.68 9.06
C THR A 89 3.75 4.88 10.00
N LEU A 90 2.57 5.41 10.35
CA LEU A 90 1.61 4.70 11.20
C LEU A 90 1.11 3.39 10.58
N LYS A 91 0.88 3.36 9.26
CA LYS A 91 0.52 2.12 8.54
C LYS A 91 1.63 1.05 8.64
N HIS A 92 2.88 1.45 8.54
CA HIS A 92 4.01 0.53 8.72
C HIS A 92 4.07 -0.02 10.15
N LEU A 93 3.84 0.81 11.16
CA LEU A 93 3.81 0.36 12.56
C LEU A 93 2.61 -0.55 12.85
N GLU A 94 1.44 -0.25 12.28
CA GLU A 94 0.25 -1.10 12.35
C GLU A 94 0.52 -2.47 11.70
N LEU A 95 1.20 -2.49 10.54
CA LEU A 95 1.57 -3.72 9.84
C LEU A 95 2.52 -4.59 10.68
N LEU A 96 3.53 -4.02 11.33
CA LEU A 96 4.39 -4.75 12.27
C LEU A 96 3.57 -5.35 13.41
N THR A 97 2.65 -4.56 13.98
CA THR A 97 1.77 -5.02 15.04
C THR A 97 0.86 -6.17 14.58
N SER A 98 0.35 -6.12 13.34
CA SER A 98 -0.48 -7.19 12.76
C SER A 98 0.29 -8.51 12.58
N TYR A 99 1.59 -8.43 12.33
CA TYR A 99 2.50 -9.59 12.31
C TYR A 99 2.84 -10.12 13.71
N GLY A 100 2.40 -9.41 14.78
CA GLY A 100 2.75 -9.74 16.16
C GLY A 100 4.17 -9.31 16.55
N VAL A 101 4.78 -8.41 15.77
CA VAL A 101 6.09 -7.84 16.04
C VAL A 101 5.92 -6.50 16.77
N MET A 102 6.61 -6.35 17.88
CA MET A 102 6.66 -5.10 18.63
C MET A 102 7.60 -4.10 17.96
N TRP A 103 7.42 -2.83 18.25
CA TRP A 103 8.31 -1.78 17.78
C TRP A 103 8.56 -0.76 18.90
N LYS A 104 9.75 -0.14 18.87
CA LYS A 104 10.15 0.90 19.81
C LYS A 104 11.03 1.93 19.15
N SER A 105 10.71 3.20 19.40
CA SER A 105 11.57 4.34 19.07
C SER A 105 12.52 4.63 20.23
N TYR A 106 13.77 4.93 19.91
CA TYR A 106 14.76 5.31 20.90
C TYR A 106 14.53 6.74 21.43
N THR A 107 14.23 7.68 20.53
CA THR A 107 14.05 9.10 20.91
C THR A 107 12.63 9.37 21.43
N GLU A 108 11.61 8.75 20.84
CA GLU A 108 10.23 8.89 21.28
C GLU A 108 9.82 7.70 22.16
N GLN A 109 10.38 7.63 23.37
CA GLN A 109 10.17 6.48 24.28
C GLN A 109 8.69 6.26 24.68
N TYR A 110 7.85 7.27 24.54
CA TYR A 110 6.41 7.19 24.78
C TYR A 110 5.66 6.48 23.66
N PHE A 111 6.27 6.41 22.47
CA PHE A 111 5.71 5.72 21.30
C PHE A 111 6.36 4.35 21.16
N ASP A 112 5.78 3.38 21.83
CA ASP A 112 6.11 1.97 21.64
C ASP A 112 4.85 1.11 21.52
N SER A 113 5.00 -0.08 20.97
CA SER A 113 3.89 -1.03 20.80
C SER A 113 3.46 -1.69 22.11
N CYS A 114 4.19 -1.46 23.19
CA CYS A 114 3.95 -2.06 24.51
C CYS A 114 3.40 -1.05 25.53
N GLY A 115 3.40 0.24 25.20
CA GLY A 115 3.04 1.32 26.10
C GLY A 115 1.56 1.70 26.09
N ILE A 116 1.21 2.60 27.02
CA ILE A 116 -0.16 3.14 27.21
C ILE A 116 -0.68 3.82 25.93
N PHE A 117 0.20 4.32 25.07
CA PHE A 117 -0.15 5.07 23.86
C PHE A 117 -0.40 4.19 22.63
N ARG A 118 -0.19 2.87 22.72
CA ARG A 118 -0.41 1.95 21.59
C ARG A 118 -1.79 2.13 20.95
N ASP A 119 -2.83 2.08 21.79
CA ASP A 119 -4.21 2.15 21.31
C ASP A 119 -4.56 3.55 20.78
N ALA A 120 -3.96 4.60 21.36
CA ALA A 120 -4.08 5.95 20.85
C ALA A 120 -3.45 6.11 19.47
N VAL A 121 -2.24 5.58 19.27
CA VAL A 121 -1.55 5.60 17.97
C VAL A 121 -2.36 4.84 16.91
N ILE A 122 -2.86 3.66 17.24
CA ILE A 122 -3.71 2.86 16.34
C ILE A 122 -5.00 3.61 16.00
N SER A 123 -5.68 4.23 16.99
CA SER A 123 -6.91 5.01 16.78
C SER A 123 -6.68 6.23 15.89
N ILE A 124 -5.59 6.96 16.08
CA ILE A 124 -5.22 8.09 15.25
C ILE A 124 -4.94 7.63 13.81
N ALA A 125 -4.17 6.54 13.65
CA ALA A 125 -3.88 5.97 12.33
C ALA A 125 -5.15 5.56 11.58
N ALA A 126 -6.06 4.87 12.25
CA ALA A 126 -7.35 4.45 11.69
C ALA A 126 -8.21 5.66 11.28
N THR A 127 -8.26 6.70 12.12
CA THR A 127 -9.01 7.93 11.84
C THR A 127 -8.44 8.66 10.62
N LEU A 128 -7.12 8.83 10.55
CA LEU A 128 -6.46 9.46 9.41
C LEU A 128 -6.66 8.66 8.12
N ALA A 129 -6.57 7.33 8.19
CA ALA A 129 -6.83 6.46 7.04
C ALA A 129 -8.28 6.59 6.53
N LYS A 130 -9.25 6.70 7.45
CA LYS A 130 -10.65 6.93 7.11
C LYS A 130 -10.84 8.29 6.41
N GLN A 131 -10.25 9.35 6.96
CA GLN A 131 -10.32 10.69 6.36
C GLN A 131 -9.69 10.74 4.96
N GLU A 132 -8.57 10.04 4.76
CA GLU A 132 -7.94 9.99 3.44
C GLU A 132 -8.80 9.28 2.40
N ARG A 133 -9.45 8.17 2.77
CA ARG A 133 -10.42 7.49 1.89
C ARG A 133 -11.59 8.40 1.51
N LEU A 134 -12.13 9.17 2.47
CA LEU A 134 -13.19 10.14 2.20
C LEU A 134 -12.72 11.22 1.21
N LYS A 135 -11.55 11.81 1.42
CA LYS A 135 -10.98 12.82 0.50
C LYS A 135 -10.74 12.28 -0.90
N ILE A 136 -10.28 11.01 -1.03
CA ILE A 136 -10.11 10.36 -2.33
C ILE A 136 -11.47 10.18 -3.01
N SER A 137 -12.49 9.73 -2.27
CA SER A 137 -13.86 9.58 -2.77
C SER A 137 -14.42 10.91 -3.25
N GLU A 138 -14.32 11.97 -2.46
CA GLU A 138 -14.77 13.33 -2.82
C GLU A 138 -14.08 13.84 -4.09
N ARG A 139 -12.76 13.70 -4.19
CA ARG A 139 -12.01 14.08 -5.39
C ARG A 139 -12.43 13.28 -6.61
N THR A 140 -12.70 12.00 -6.45
CA THR A 140 -13.17 11.13 -7.54
C THR A 140 -14.56 11.56 -8.02
N VAL A 141 -15.50 11.80 -7.11
CA VAL A 141 -16.85 12.27 -7.41
C VAL A 141 -16.77 13.63 -8.15
N ALA A 142 -16.04 14.58 -7.60
CA ALA A 142 -15.86 15.89 -8.23
C ALA A 142 -15.21 15.80 -9.63
N GLY A 143 -14.24 14.87 -9.79
CA GLY A 143 -13.63 14.58 -11.08
C GLY A 143 -14.61 14.01 -12.10
N LEU A 144 -15.46 13.06 -11.68
CA LEU A 144 -16.51 12.47 -12.51
C LEU A 144 -17.58 13.48 -12.91
N GLU A 145 -18.00 14.36 -11.99
CA GLU A 145 -18.94 15.45 -12.29
C GLU A 145 -18.38 16.42 -13.31
N ARG A 146 -17.12 16.81 -13.16
CA ARG A 146 -16.43 17.66 -14.14
C ARG A 146 -16.35 16.98 -15.51
N ALA A 147 -16.00 15.70 -15.55
CA ALA A 147 -15.94 14.95 -16.80
C ALA A 147 -17.32 14.86 -17.47
N ARG A 148 -18.40 14.64 -16.71
CA ARG A 148 -19.78 14.64 -17.22
C ARG A 148 -20.19 15.98 -17.77
N LYS A 149 -19.87 17.10 -17.08
CA LYS A 149 -20.13 18.44 -17.59
C LYS A 149 -19.38 18.77 -18.89
N GLN A 150 -18.25 18.11 -19.12
CA GLN A 150 -17.46 18.18 -20.35
C GLN A 150 -17.94 17.20 -21.44
N GLY A 151 -19.06 16.52 -21.25
CA GLY A 151 -19.61 15.55 -22.21
C GLY A 151 -18.85 14.21 -22.24
N ARG A 152 -17.91 13.98 -21.32
CA ARG A 152 -17.17 12.71 -21.24
C ARG A 152 -18.03 11.68 -20.52
N VAL A 153 -18.43 10.63 -21.23
CA VAL A 153 -19.18 9.51 -20.68
C VAL A 153 -18.17 8.40 -20.35
N GLY A 154 -18.05 8.05 -19.06
CA GLY A 154 -17.21 6.94 -18.62
C GLY A 154 -17.86 5.60 -18.97
N GLY A 155 -17.03 4.55 -18.96
CA GLY A 155 -17.45 3.19 -19.23
C GLY A 155 -16.91 2.68 -20.56
N ARG A 156 -17.27 1.42 -20.90
CA ARG A 156 -16.89 0.81 -22.18
C ARG A 156 -17.57 1.54 -23.33
N PRO A 157 -16.84 1.94 -24.39
CA PRO A 157 -17.45 2.55 -25.58
C PRO A 157 -18.61 1.71 -26.10
N LYS A 158 -19.66 2.39 -26.51
CA LYS A 158 -20.80 1.68 -27.16
C LYS A 158 -20.32 1.03 -28.45
N LEU A 159 -20.69 -0.21 -28.63
CA LEU A 159 -20.41 -0.92 -29.85
C LEU A 159 -21.25 -0.29 -31.01
N VAL A 160 -20.55 0.30 -31.96
CA VAL A 160 -21.19 0.84 -33.17
C VAL A 160 -21.36 -0.33 -34.13
N VAL A 161 -22.60 -0.77 -34.32
CA VAL A 161 -22.96 -1.90 -35.19
C VAL A 161 -24.14 -1.50 -36.02
N ASP A 162 -24.08 -1.85 -37.31
CA ASP A 162 -25.23 -1.76 -38.19
C ASP A 162 -26.26 -2.84 -37.78
N ARG A 163 -27.30 -2.40 -37.10
CA ARG A 163 -28.38 -3.29 -36.62
C ARG A 163 -29.25 -3.83 -37.74
N ASP A 164 -29.39 -3.06 -38.81
CA ASP A 164 -30.24 -3.46 -39.93
C ASP A 164 -29.55 -4.55 -40.75
N GLU A 165 -28.23 -4.49 -40.85
CA GLU A 165 -27.43 -5.58 -41.46
C GLU A 165 -27.53 -6.88 -40.64
N VAL A 166 -27.41 -6.80 -39.29
CA VAL A 166 -27.62 -7.97 -38.43
C VAL A 166 -29.00 -8.59 -38.62
N ARG A 167 -30.05 -7.76 -38.77
CA ARG A 167 -31.43 -8.23 -39.03
C ARG A 167 -31.58 -8.81 -40.41
N ARG A 168 -30.92 -8.22 -41.42
CA ARG A 168 -30.94 -8.72 -42.81
C ARG A 168 -30.35 -10.11 -42.86
N LEU A 169 -29.14 -10.29 -42.32
CA LEU A 169 -28.48 -11.60 -42.27
C LEU A 169 -29.32 -12.66 -41.56
N ARG A 170 -30.07 -12.25 -40.51
CA ARG A 170 -30.95 -13.17 -39.79
C ARG A 170 -32.15 -13.58 -40.62
N ARG A 171 -32.76 -12.66 -41.41
CA ARG A 171 -33.85 -12.95 -42.35
C ARG A 171 -33.42 -13.85 -43.51
N GLU A 172 -32.16 -13.75 -43.91
CA GLU A 172 -31.55 -14.65 -44.92
C GLU A 172 -31.27 -16.05 -44.39
N GLY A 173 -31.64 -16.35 -43.10
CA GLY A 173 -31.53 -17.68 -42.52
C GLY A 173 -30.17 -17.98 -41.87
N LYS A 174 -29.26 -17.02 -41.79
CA LYS A 174 -27.94 -17.24 -41.17
C LYS A 174 -28.05 -17.52 -39.67
N SER A 175 -27.24 -18.43 -39.20
CA SER A 175 -27.12 -18.77 -37.79
C SER A 175 -26.49 -17.63 -36.97
N LEU A 176 -26.69 -17.61 -35.64
CA LEU A 176 -26.07 -16.63 -34.75
C LEU A 176 -24.54 -16.65 -34.84
N ARG A 177 -23.93 -17.82 -35.09
CA ARG A 177 -22.47 -17.96 -35.24
C ARG A 177 -21.99 -17.30 -36.52
N GLU A 178 -22.64 -17.58 -37.65
CA GLU A 178 -22.29 -16.99 -38.95
C GLU A 178 -22.41 -15.46 -38.92
N ILE A 179 -23.46 -14.93 -38.27
CA ILE A 179 -23.65 -13.48 -38.11
C ILE A 179 -22.55 -12.90 -37.18
N SER A 180 -22.23 -13.59 -36.08
CA SER A 180 -21.17 -13.20 -35.16
C SER A 180 -19.82 -13.08 -35.87
N ASP A 181 -19.46 -14.10 -36.66
CA ASP A 181 -18.19 -14.17 -37.38
C ASP A 181 -18.13 -13.13 -38.51
N SER A 182 -19.19 -12.97 -39.29
CA SER A 182 -19.23 -12.00 -40.40
C SER A 182 -19.18 -10.54 -39.93
N MET A 183 -19.76 -10.23 -38.74
CA MET A 183 -19.84 -8.87 -38.20
C MET A 183 -18.74 -8.57 -37.16
N GLY A 184 -17.85 -9.52 -36.85
CA GLY A 184 -16.82 -9.38 -35.82
C GLY A 184 -17.38 -9.14 -34.40
N LEU A 185 -18.55 -9.73 -34.12
CA LEU A 185 -19.27 -9.55 -32.86
C LEU A 185 -19.14 -10.79 -31.97
N SER A 186 -19.34 -10.62 -30.66
CA SER A 186 -19.52 -11.79 -29.78
C SER A 186 -20.93 -12.39 -29.99
N LEU A 187 -21.07 -13.71 -29.82
CA LEU A 187 -22.37 -14.41 -29.87
C LEU A 187 -23.40 -13.77 -28.94
N THR A 188 -22.99 -13.38 -27.74
CA THR A 188 -23.85 -12.72 -26.75
C THR A 188 -24.34 -11.35 -27.23
N SER A 189 -23.46 -10.58 -27.89
CA SER A 189 -23.82 -9.27 -28.47
C SER A 189 -24.80 -9.44 -29.64
N THR A 190 -24.55 -10.39 -30.53
CA THR A 190 -25.43 -10.71 -31.68
C THR A 190 -26.81 -11.14 -31.19
N ALA A 191 -26.89 -12.04 -30.20
CA ALA A 191 -28.17 -12.47 -29.63
C ALA A 191 -28.94 -11.30 -28.98
N ARG A 192 -28.24 -10.40 -28.28
CA ARG A 192 -28.84 -9.23 -27.64
C ARG A 192 -29.38 -8.22 -28.67
N LEU A 193 -28.65 -7.98 -29.77
CA LEU A 193 -29.07 -7.08 -30.84
C LEU A 193 -30.33 -7.55 -31.54
N LEU A 194 -30.51 -8.87 -31.64
CA LEU A 194 -31.71 -9.47 -32.21
C LEU A 194 -32.90 -9.49 -31.23
N LYS A 195 -32.68 -9.60 -29.93
CA LYS A 195 -33.73 -9.56 -28.89
C LYS A 195 -34.34 -8.17 -28.64
N THR A 196 -33.57 -7.10 -28.82
CA THR A 196 -34.05 -5.72 -28.60
C THR A 196 -34.95 -5.19 -29.75
N ALA A 197 -35.52 -6.07 -30.54
CA ALA A 197 -36.32 -5.76 -31.73
C ALA A 197 -37.78 -6.27 -31.66
N SER A 198 -38.21 -6.67 -30.44
CA SER A 198 -39.65 -6.99 -30.17
C SER A 198 -40.31 -5.82 -29.50
#